data_47883097349d59ecbf6076cfca790785
#
_entry.id   47883097349d59ecbf6076cfca790785
#
_cell.length_a   1.000
_cell.length_b   1.000
_cell.length_c   1.000
_cell.angle_alpha   90.00
_cell.angle_beta   90.00
_cell.angle_gamma   90.00
#
_symmetry.space_group_name_H-M   'P 1'
#
loop_
_entity.id
_entity.type
_entity.pdbx_description
1 polymer ?
#
loop_
_entity_poly.entity_id
_entity_poly.type
_entity_poly.pdbx_seq_one_letter_code
_entity_poly.pdbx_strand_id
1 'polypeptide(L)'
;MKPAQPSRPPAAKAVAEYYDSVARAYGDKYLGTWYYRTLYRKLGEVLDLYIRRGMRVLDVGAGTGFWTLYMQARGARVTALDISGESLKACRCGDKAQGDAASLPVRAGAYDAVTALGSVYNHLGDLEKAFAAAAHALRRGGLFIADIDNAVCLDMLYEYLLFQGLGRLRDALIRGVVRGVWESADGELPFNYYSYFYVKSALRRAGLEVVDARPIYLVPPLPSRLLQRRFRLKAFEKFDLLRRLAPLATTVVYVAAKV
;
A
#
# COMPACT_ATOMS: atom_id res chain seq x y z
N MET A 1 -11.61 -31.31 -24.63
CA MET A 1 -10.40 -30.72 -24.04
C MET A 1 -10.55 -29.19 -24.07
N LYS A 2 -10.63 -28.53 -22.90
CA LYS A 2 -10.55 -27.09 -22.86
C LYS A 2 -9.10 -26.68 -23.21
N PRO A 3 -8.89 -25.65 -24.05
CA PRO A 3 -7.55 -25.17 -24.32
C PRO A 3 -6.88 -24.78 -23.01
N ALA A 4 -5.62 -25.20 -22.82
CA ALA A 4 -4.81 -24.81 -21.67
C ALA A 4 -4.74 -23.28 -21.65
N GLN A 5 -5.20 -22.66 -20.58
CA GLN A 5 -4.96 -21.23 -20.38
C GLN A 5 -3.43 -21.03 -20.29
N PRO A 6 -2.88 -20.03 -21.01
CA PRO A 6 -1.46 -19.72 -20.89
C PRO A 6 -1.14 -19.49 -19.41
N SER A 7 -0.05 -20.07 -18.92
CA SER A 7 0.42 -19.90 -17.56
C SER A 7 0.56 -18.41 -17.28
N ARG A 8 -0.19 -17.87 -16.29
CA ARG A 8 -0.05 -16.47 -15.89
C ARG A 8 1.42 -16.22 -15.48
N PRO A 9 2.01 -15.12 -15.94
CA PRO A 9 3.37 -14.77 -15.54
C PRO A 9 3.45 -14.65 -14.01
N PRO A 10 4.64 -14.87 -13.39
CA PRO A 10 4.82 -14.60 -11.97
C PRO A 10 4.29 -13.23 -11.61
N ALA A 11 3.60 -13.08 -10.47
CA ALA A 11 2.92 -11.85 -10.08
C ALA A 11 3.83 -10.61 -10.16
N ALA A 12 5.09 -10.72 -9.74
CA ALA A 12 6.08 -9.67 -9.82
C ALA A 12 6.35 -9.18 -11.25
N LYS A 13 6.41 -10.12 -12.21
CA LYS A 13 6.62 -9.78 -13.63
C LYS A 13 5.42 -9.04 -14.21
N ALA A 14 4.21 -9.50 -13.93
CA ALA A 14 2.98 -8.84 -14.39
C ALA A 14 2.85 -7.41 -13.82
N VAL A 15 3.22 -7.23 -12.55
CA VAL A 15 3.24 -5.91 -11.89
C VAL A 15 4.28 -4.99 -12.56
N ALA A 16 5.51 -5.48 -12.82
CA ALA A 16 6.53 -4.69 -13.48
C ALA A 16 6.10 -4.24 -14.88
N GLU A 17 5.62 -5.17 -15.71
CA GLU A 17 5.16 -4.88 -17.08
C GLU A 17 4.01 -3.86 -17.11
N TYR A 18 3.06 -3.98 -16.19
CA TYR A 18 1.96 -3.03 -16.08
C TYR A 18 2.47 -1.63 -15.74
N TYR A 19 3.26 -1.48 -14.66
CA TYR A 19 3.75 -0.17 -14.24
C TYR A 19 4.74 0.43 -15.23
N ASP A 20 5.49 -0.36 -15.98
CA ASP A 20 6.29 0.13 -17.10
C ASP A 20 5.41 0.75 -18.20
N SER A 21 4.26 0.14 -18.50
CA SER A 21 3.35 0.63 -19.54
C SER A 21 2.65 1.95 -19.19
N VAL A 22 2.35 2.18 -17.90
CA VAL A 22 1.60 3.36 -17.42
C VAL A 22 2.47 4.46 -16.80
N ALA A 23 3.77 4.25 -16.68
CA ALA A 23 4.69 5.11 -15.91
C ALA A 23 4.54 6.61 -16.22
N ARG A 24 4.41 6.98 -17.50
CA ARG A 24 4.31 8.39 -17.93
C ARG A 24 2.99 9.06 -17.60
N ALA A 25 1.90 8.31 -17.55
CA ALA A 25 0.54 8.83 -17.35
C ALA A 25 0.06 8.69 -15.89
N TYR A 26 0.81 7.97 -15.06
CA TYR A 26 0.35 7.55 -13.73
C TYR A 26 -0.01 8.72 -12.82
N GLY A 27 0.85 9.74 -12.74
CA GLY A 27 0.64 10.89 -11.84
C GLY A 27 -0.61 11.70 -12.15
N ASP A 28 -0.84 12.02 -13.43
CA ASP A 28 -1.95 12.86 -13.87
C ASP A 28 -3.29 12.15 -13.71
N LYS A 29 -3.33 10.85 -13.96
CA LYS A 29 -4.55 10.03 -13.91
C LYS A 29 -5.14 9.95 -12.49
N TYR A 30 -4.30 9.77 -11.48
CA TYR A 30 -4.77 9.50 -10.12
C TYR A 30 -4.95 10.76 -9.27
N LEU A 31 -4.06 11.75 -9.36
CA LEU A 31 -4.16 12.98 -8.58
C LEU A 31 -5.37 13.86 -8.96
N GLY A 32 -6.00 13.62 -10.12
CA GLY A 32 -7.20 14.33 -10.56
C GLY A 32 -8.46 14.04 -9.74
N THR A 33 -8.55 12.91 -9.02
CA THR A 33 -9.75 12.51 -8.31
C THR A 33 -9.75 12.97 -6.84
N TRP A 34 -10.95 13.20 -6.29
CA TRP A 34 -11.10 13.53 -4.86
C TRP A 34 -10.57 12.39 -3.97
N TYR A 35 -10.82 11.14 -4.34
CA TYR A 35 -10.38 9.96 -3.60
C TYR A 35 -8.85 9.98 -3.42
N TYR A 36 -8.09 10.02 -4.49
CA TYR A 36 -6.63 10.02 -4.39
C TYR A 36 -6.07 11.28 -3.73
N ARG A 37 -6.67 12.46 -3.94
CA ARG A 37 -6.24 13.67 -3.23
C ARG A 37 -6.40 13.55 -1.72
N THR A 38 -7.50 12.94 -1.24
CA THR A 38 -7.72 12.71 0.19
C THR A 38 -6.74 11.67 0.73
N LEU A 39 -6.54 10.55 0.02
CA LEU A 39 -5.56 9.53 0.38
C LEU A 39 -4.17 10.14 0.53
N TYR A 40 -3.69 10.85 -0.49
CA TYR A 40 -2.37 11.46 -0.49
C TYR A 40 -2.19 12.50 0.62
N ARG A 41 -3.20 13.31 0.88
CA ARG A 41 -3.15 14.25 2.01
C ARG A 41 -2.96 13.50 3.34
N LYS A 42 -3.73 12.45 3.60
CA LYS A 42 -3.64 11.67 4.84
C LYS A 42 -2.34 10.89 4.97
N LEU A 43 -1.84 10.32 3.88
CA LEU A 43 -0.51 9.70 3.87
C LEU A 43 0.58 10.73 4.17
N GLY A 44 0.49 11.93 3.58
CA GLY A 44 1.40 13.04 3.87
C GLY A 44 1.39 13.44 5.33
N GLU A 45 0.21 13.56 5.96
CA GLU A 45 0.07 13.83 7.39
C GLU A 45 0.77 12.78 8.26
N VAL A 46 0.72 11.50 7.87
CA VAL A 46 1.45 10.43 8.57
C VAL A 46 2.95 10.59 8.38
N LEU A 47 3.42 10.82 7.16
CA LEU A 47 4.85 11.04 6.91
C LEU A 47 5.38 12.24 7.70
N ASP A 48 4.63 13.35 7.78
CA ASP A 48 5.01 14.54 8.54
C ASP A 48 5.18 14.28 10.05
N LEU A 49 4.48 13.28 10.58
CA LEU A 49 4.60 12.88 11.99
C LEU A 49 5.82 12.00 12.26
N TYR A 50 6.23 11.16 11.31
CA TYR A 50 7.21 10.11 11.57
C TYR A 50 8.53 10.29 10.83
N ILE A 51 8.54 10.94 9.64
CA ILE A 51 9.77 11.19 8.89
C ILE A 51 10.40 12.50 9.33
N ARG A 52 11.69 12.47 9.65
CA ARG A 52 12.45 13.61 10.15
C ARG A 52 13.60 13.95 9.21
N ARG A 53 14.04 15.21 9.25
CA ARG A 53 15.22 15.68 8.56
C ARG A 53 16.45 14.82 8.90
N GLY A 54 17.19 14.42 7.88
CA GLY A 54 18.42 13.62 8.01
C GLY A 54 18.21 12.12 8.06
N MET A 55 16.96 11.62 8.25
CA MET A 55 16.68 10.18 8.21
C MET A 55 17.04 9.59 6.85
N ARG A 56 17.61 8.38 6.87
CA ARG A 56 17.80 7.54 5.67
C ARG A 56 16.53 6.73 5.47
N VAL A 57 15.84 6.95 4.37
CA VAL A 57 14.56 6.32 4.05
C VAL A 57 14.70 5.48 2.79
N LEU A 58 14.20 4.25 2.82
CA LEU A 58 13.96 3.43 1.63
C LEU A 58 12.49 3.55 1.25
N ASP A 59 12.21 4.10 0.09
CA ASP A 59 10.86 4.22 -0.46
C ASP A 59 10.61 3.08 -1.44
N VAL A 60 9.84 2.07 -1.00
CA VAL A 60 9.57 0.83 -1.73
C VAL A 60 8.30 0.98 -2.55
N GLY A 61 8.38 0.67 -3.84
CA GLY A 61 7.31 0.96 -4.79
C GLY A 61 7.20 2.46 -5.06
N ALA A 62 8.35 3.12 -5.20
CA ALA A 62 8.45 4.57 -5.33
C ALA A 62 7.76 5.13 -6.58
N GLY A 63 7.54 4.29 -7.61
CA GLY A 63 6.94 4.70 -8.87
C GLY A 63 7.72 5.85 -9.51
N THR A 64 7.00 6.89 -9.93
CA THR A 64 7.58 8.11 -10.50
C THR A 64 8.14 9.08 -9.45
N GLY A 65 8.18 8.67 -8.18
CA GLY A 65 8.90 9.37 -7.11
C GLY A 65 8.09 10.41 -6.33
N PHE A 66 6.77 10.38 -6.36
CA PHE A 66 5.95 11.37 -5.63
C PHE A 66 6.30 11.40 -4.13
N TRP A 67 6.27 10.26 -3.44
CA TRP A 67 6.58 10.18 -2.02
C TRP A 67 8.05 10.36 -1.73
N THR A 68 8.92 9.85 -2.59
CA THR A 68 10.37 10.10 -2.52
C THR A 68 10.66 11.60 -2.47
N LEU A 69 10.15 12.38 -3.44
CA LEU A 69 10.35 13.83 -3.51
C LEU A 69 9.68 14.57 -2.34
N TYR A 70 8.51 14.10 -1.90
CA TYR A 70 7.82 14.63 -0.72
C TYR A 70 8.69 14.56 0.54
N MET A 71 9.32 13.40 0.78
CA MET A 71 10.19 13.19 1.94
C MET A 71 11.55 13.92 1.79
N GLN A 72 12.11 13.96 0.58
CA GLN A 72 13.32 14.72 0.29
C GLN A 72 13.13 16.22 0.53
N ALA A 73 11.99 16.79 0.14
CA ALA A 73 11.66 18.19 0.41
C ALA A 73 11.60 18.52 1.92
N ARG A 74 11.44 17.51 2.78
CA ARG A 74 11.49 17.61 4.26
C ARG A 74 12.87 17.31 4.85
N GLY A 75 13.85 17.13 3.98
CA GLY A 75 15.25 16.94 4.35
C GLY A 75 15.64 15.49 4.69
N ALA A 76 14.80 14.49 4.37
CA ALA A 76 15.20 13.10 4.45
C ALA A 76 16.13 12.72 3.28
N ARG A 77 17.00 11.72 3.50
CA ARG A 77 17.85 11.10 2.47
C ARG A 77 17.11 9.86 1.98
N VAL A 78 16.50 9.93 0.80
CA VAL A 78 15.60 8.89 0.33
C VAL A 78 16.21 8.14 -0.86
N THR A 79 16.26 6.82 -0.76
CA THR A 79 16.52 5.92 -1.89
C THR A 79 15.20 5.41 -2.42
N ALA A 80 14.89 5.68 -3.68
CA ALA A 80 13.70 5.17 -4.36
C ALA A 80 13.96 3.75 -4.86
N LEU A 81 13.08 2.81 -4.53
CA LEU A 81 13.13 1.45 -5.03
C LEU A 81 11.80 1.09 -5.70
N ASP A 82 11.87 0.57 -6.91
CA ASP A 82 10.69 0.10 -7.64
C ASP A 82 11.04 -1.12 -8.49
N ILE A 83 10.05 -1.95 -8.79
CA ILE A 83 10.20 -3.07 -9.70
C ILE A 83 10.17 -2.61 -11.17
N SER A 84 9.48 -1.49 -11.46
CA SER A 84 9.37 -0.87 -12.78
C SER A 84 10.58 0.01 -13.07
N GLY A 85 11.36 -0.37 -14.06
CA GLY A 85 12.49 0.42 -14.54
C GLY A 85 12.06 1.72 -15.21
N GLU A 86 10.94 1.72 -15.95
CA GLU A 86 10.40 2.91 -16.62
C GLU A 86 9.86 3.93 -15.60
N SER A 87 9.21 3.49 -14.52
CA SER A 87 8.81 4.36 -13.42
C SER A 87 10.01 5.06 -12.79
N LEU A 88 11.09 4.32 -12.52
CA LEU A 88 12.33 4.89 -11.97
C LEU A 88 13.03 5.85 -12.94
N LYS A 89 12.97 5.62 -14.26
CA LYS A 89 13.47 6.57 -15.24
C LYS A 89 12.70 7.89 -15.22
N ALA A 90 11.39 7.83 -15.01
CA ALA A 90 10.53 9.01 -14.89
C ALA A 90 10.72 9.75 -13.56
N CYS A 91 11.19 9.08 -12.49
CA CYS A 91 11.48 9.71 -11.21
C CYS A 91 12.62 10.73 -11.33
N ARG A 92 12.38 11.95 -10.88
CA ARG A 92 13.40 13.02 -10.77
C ARG A 92 14.18 12.95 -9.43
N CYS A 93 14.11 11.82 -8.75
CA CYS A 93 14.82 11.56 -7.51
C CYS A 93 16.30 11.18 -7.78
N GLY A 94 17.19 11.44 -6.81
CA GLY A 94 18.62 11.19 -6.93
C GLY A 94 18.94 9.69 -6.85
N ASP A 95 18.88 9.14 -5.63
CA ASP A 95 19.23 7.74 -5.39
C ASP A 95 18.09 6.80 -5.79
N LYS A 96 18.37 5.86 -6.71
CA LYS A 96 17.41 4.91 -7.26
C LYS A 96 17.99 3.49 -7.32
N ALA A 97 17.15 2.50 -7.06
CA ALA A 97 17.47 1.09 -7.23
C ALA A 97 16.26 0.34 -7.81
N GLN A 98 16.48 -0.50 -8.81
CA GLN A 98 15.47 -1.42 -9.28
C GLN A 98 15.49 -2.68 -8.42
N GLY A 99 14.30 -3.12 -7.91
CA GLY A 99 14.21 -4.29 -7.05
C GLY A 99 12.80 -4.69 -6.70
N ASP A 100 12.67 -5.90 -6.20
CA ASP A 100 11.41 -6.48 -5.71
C ASP A 100 11.24 -6.19 -4.21
N ALA A 101 10.05 -5.70 -3.82
CA ALA A 101 9.69 -5.43 -2.42
C ALA A 101 9.77 -6.68 -1.51
N ALA A 102 9.60 -7.88 -2.08
CA ALA A 102 9.73 -9.14 -1.35
C ALA A 102 11.20 -9.62 -1.22
N SER A 103 12.16 -8.93 -1.87
CA SER A 103 13.58 -9.28 -1.85
C SER A 103 14.43 -8.02 -2.04
N LEU A 104 14.47 -7.18 -1.01
CA LEU A 104 15.14 -5.88 -1.07
C LEU A 104 16.67 -6.05 -1.22
N PRO A 105 17.30 -5.48 -2.26
CA PRO A 105 18.74 -5.60 -2.49
C PRO A 105 19.53 -4.58 -1.65
N VAL A 106 19.33 -4.60 -0.33
CA VAL A 106 19.90 -3.62 0.60
C VAL A 106 20.60 -4.29 1.79
N ARG A 107 21.54 -3.57 2.38
CA ARG A 107 22.24 -4.04 3.58
C ARG A 107 21.32 -4.02 4.81
N ALA A 108 21.51 -4.97 5.71
CA ALA A 108 20.83 -5.01 7.00
C ALA A 108 21.05 -3.72 7.79
N GLY A 109 19.97 -3.18 8.36
CA GLY A 109 20.05 -2.01 9.24
C GLY A 109 20.47 -0.71 8.58
N ALA A 110 20.39 -0.63 7.24
CA ALA A 110 20.87 0.54 6.49
C ALA A 110 19.96 1.76 6.62
N TYR A 111 18.68 1.58 6.98
CA TYR A 111 17.67 2.62 6.94
C TYR A 111 17.05 2.92 8.29
N ASP A 112 16.72 4.20 8.52
CA ASP A 112 15.98 4.69 9.68
C ASP A 112 14.46 4.48 9.49
N ALA A 113 14.01 4.52 8.24
CA ALA A 113 12.64 4.20 7.86
C ALA A 113 12.57 3.45 6.52
N VAL A 114 11.54 2.60 6.39
CA VAL A 114 11.11 1.99 5.13
C VAL A 114 9.66 2.40 4.90
N THR A 115 9.38 3.03 3.77
CA THR A 115 8.02 3.42 3.35
C THR A 115 7.57 2.56 2.17
N ALA A 116 6.27 2.25 2.11
CA ALA A 116 5.65 1.57 0.98
C ALA A 116 4.21 2.11 0.83
N LEU A 117 4.04 3.13 0.00
CA LEU A 117 2.81 3.92 -0.08
C LEU A 117 2.16 3.83 -1.46
N GLY A 118 0.82 3.75 -1.46
CA GLY A 118 0.01 3.51 -2.65
C GLY A 118 -0.33 2.04 -2.84
N SER A 119 -0.66 1.34 -1.75
CA SER A 119 -1.10 -0.07 -1.73
C SER A 119 -0.08 -1.05 -2.36
N VAL A 120 1.22 -0.73 -2.29
CA VAL A 120 2.30 -1.53 -2.88
C VAL A 120 2.23 -2.99 -2.42
N TYR A 121 1.99 -3.22 -1.14
CA TYR A 121 1.99 -4.56 -0.56
C TYR A 121 0.74 -5.37 -0.90
N ASN A 122 -0.32 -4.73 -1.39
CA ASN A 122 -1.49 -5.43 -1.91
C ASN A 122 -1.23 -6.17 -3.23
N HIS A 123 -0.19 -5.77 -3.98
CA HIS A 123 0.22 -6.46 -5.22
C HIS A 123 1.15 -7.66 -4.99
N LEU A 124 1.63 -7.88 -3.75
CA LEU A 124 2.59 -8.93 -3.44
C LEU A 124 1.90 -10.27 -3.18
N GLY A 125 2.52 -11.35 -3.66
CA GLY A 125 2.05 -12.71 -3.43
C GLY A 125 2.34 -13.23 -2.02
N ASP A 126 3.39 -12.71 -1.36
CA ASP A 126 3.86 -13.12 -0.03
C ASP A 126 4.15 -11.89 0.82
N LEU A 127 3.16 -11.51 1.62
CA LEU A 127 3.25 -10.35 2.50
C LEU A 127 4.26 -10.54 3.64
N GLU A 128 4.39 -11.74 4.16
CA GLU A 128 5.31 -12.03 5.28
C GLU A 128 6.77 -11.90 4.83
N LYS A 129 7.08 -12.42 3.65
CA LYS A 129 8.41 -12.26 3.05
C LYS A 129 8.75 -10.79 2.84
N ALA A 130 7.80 -9.99 2.36
CA ALA A 130 8.00 -8.56 2.16
C ALA A 130 8.21 -7.80 3.49
N PHE A 131 7.48 -8.14 4.55
CA PHE A 131 7.71 -7.56 5.88
C PHE A 131 9.07 -7.96 6.47
N ALA A 132 9.49 -9.21 6.27
CA ALA A 132 10.81 -9.66 6.69
C ALA A 132 11.93 -8.91 5.94
N ALA A 133 11.77 -8.65 4.63
CA ALA A 133 12.70 -7.85 3.85
C ALA A 133 12.77 -6.40 4.35
N ALA A 134 11.62 -5.78 4.64
CA ALA A 134 11.57 -4.44 5.23
C ALA A 134 12.23 -4.39 6.61
N ALA A 135 11.95 -5.37 7.47
CA ALA A 135 12.59 -5.50 8.78
C ALA A 135 14.11 -5.68 8.67
N HIS A 136 14.59 -6.47 7.68
CA HIS A 136 16.02 -6.60 7.42
C HIS A 136 16.68 -5.26 7.07
N ALA A 137 16.04 -4.46 6.23
CA ALA A 137 16.54 -3.15 5.81
C ALA A 137 16.61 -2.13 6.95
N LEU A 138 15.70 -2.22 7.92
CA LEU A 138 15.60 -1.29 9.05
C LEU A 138 16.68 -1.54 10.12
N ARG A 139 17.23 -0.46 10.67
CA ARG A 139 17.97 -0.54 11.95
C ARG A 139 17.03 -0.84 13.11
N ARG A 140 17.54 -1.25 14.26
CA ARG A 140 16.75 -1.37 15.50
C ARG A 140 16.12 -0.02 15.84
N GLY A 141 14.83 -0.04 16.21
CA GLY A 141 14.04 1.17 16.44
C GLY A 141 13.70 1.96 15.17
N GLY A 142 14.07 1.46 13.97
CA GLY A 142 13.66 2.04 12.70
C GLY A 142 12.19 1.80 12.41
N LEU A 143 11.58 2.63 11.56
CA LEU A 143 10.14 2.65 11.31
C LEU A 143 9.78 2.05 9.95
N PHE A 144 8.79 1.18 9.94
CA PHE A 144 8.09 0.73 8.75
C PHE A 144 6.76 1.49 8.63
N ILE A 145 6.47 2.07 7.44
CA ILE A 145 5.23 2.82 7.19
C ILE A 145 4.64 2.36 5.86
N ALA A 146 3.44 1.77 5.88
CA ALA A 146 2.76 1.34 4.67
C ALA A 146 1.24 1.49 4.79
N ASP A 147 0.60 1.78 3.67
CA ASP A 147 -0.85 1.66 3.53
C ASP A 147 -1.21 0.32 2.90
N ILE A 148 -2.21 -0.34 3.46
CA ILE A 148 -2.67 -1.66 3.04
C ILE A 148 -4.20 -1.67 3.04
N ASP A 149 -4.77 -2.14 1.93
CA ASP A 149 -6.22 -2.26 1.76
C ASP A 149 -6.77 -3.47 2.51
N ASN A 150 -7.86 -3.22 3.21
CA ASN A 150 -8.40 -4.12 4.21
C ASN A 150 -9.49 -5.04 3.65
N ALA A 151 -9.34 -6.35 3.88
CA ALA A 151 -10.32 -7.36 3.48
C ALA A 151 -11.62 -7.31 4.29
N VAL A 152 -11.63 -6.70 5.48
CA VAL A 152 -12.78 -6.65 6.40
C VAL A 152 -13.15 -5.20 6.68
N CYS A 153 -13.32 -4.41 5.62
CA CYS A 153 -13.87 -3.06 5.72
C CYS A 153 -15.38 -3.07 5.44
N LEU A 154 -16.04 -1.95 5.76
CA LEU A 154 -17.49 -1.84 5.55
C LEU A 154 -17.90 -2.04 4.10
N ASP A 155 -17.10 -1.54 3.14
CA ASP A 155 -17.34 -1.74 1.70
C ASP A 155 -17.25 -3.21 1.31
N MET A 156 -16.20 -3.90 1.74
CA MET A 156 -16.00 -5.31 1.41
C MET A 156 -17.04 -6.21 2.07
N LEU A 157 -17.48 -5.89 3.28
CA LEU A 157 -18.58 -6.61 3.94
C LEU A 157 -19.87 -6.51 3.12
N TYR A 158 -20.19 -5.33 2.61
CA TYR A 158 -21.33 -5.13 1.72
C TYR A 158 -21.20 -5.94 0.42
N GLU A 159 -20.02 -5.88 -0.22
CA GLU A 159 -19.71 -6.63 -1.44
C GLU A 159 -19.83 -8.15 -1.24
N TYR A 160 -19.31 -8.68 -0.13
CA TYR A 160 -19.41 -10.11 0.18
C TYR A 160 -20.85 -10.58 0.41
N LEU A 161 -21.65 -9.77 1.10
CA LEU A 161 -23.04 -10.12 1.43
C LEU A 161 -23.95 -10.10 0.20
N LEU A 162 -23.75 -9.14 -0.73
CA LEU A 162 -24.68 -8.92 -1.82
C LEU A 162 -24.20 -9.50 -3.17
N PHE A 163 -22.88 -9.55 -3.42
CA PHE A 163 -22.37 -9.86 -4.76
C PHE A 163 -21.36 -10.99 -4.83
N GLN A 164 -20.46 -11.12 -3.86
CA GLN A 164 -19.33 -12.04 -3.94
C GLN A 164 -19.50 -13.34 -3.15
N GLY A 165 -20.49 -13.39 -2.26
CA GLY A 165 -20.86 -14.56 -1.47
C GLY A 165 -20.08 -14.75 -0.17
N LEU A 166 -20.69 -15.48 0.76
CA LEU A 166 -20.17 -15.72 2.13
C LEU A 166 -18.85 -16.49 2.18
N GLY A 167 -18.45 -17.17 1.10
CA GLY A 167 -17.17 -17.87 1.02
C GLY A 167 -15.99 -16.88 1.11
N ARG A 168 -16.05 -15.74 0.43
CA ARG A 168 -15.02 -14.70 0.51
C ARG A 168 -14.99 -14.02 1.86
N LEU A 169 -16.15 -13.79 2.47
CA LEU A 169 -16.22 -13.27 3.84
C LEU A 169 -15.53 -14.23 4.82
N ARG A 170 -15.78 -15.54 4.69
CA ARG A 170 -15.09 -16.55 5.51
C ARG A 170 -13.58 -16.51 5.31
N ASP A 171 -13.09 -16.40 4.07
CA ASP A 171 -11.66 -16.33 3.78
C ASP A 171 -11.04 -15.05 4.39
N ALA A 172 -11.74 -13.90 4.31
CA ALA A 172 -11.31 -12.66 4.95
C ALA A 172 -11.19 -12.78 6.48
N LEU A 173 -12.17 -13.44 7.12
CA LEU A 173 -12.22 -13.55 8.58
C LEU A 173 -11.30 -14.66 9.13
N ILE A 174 -11.22 -15.81 8.45
CA ILE A 174 -10.47 -16.98 8.93
C ILE A 174 -9.03 -16.98 8.44
N ARG A 175 -8.82 -16.78 7.12
CA ARG A 175 -7.48 -16.78 6.52
C ARG A 175 -6.81 -15.41 6.58
N GLY A 176 -7.59 -14.34 6.74
CA GLY A 176 -7.12 -12.97 6.76
C GLY A 176 -6.68 -12.43 5.40
N VAL A 177 -6.87 -13.19 4.31
CA VAL A 177 -6.45 -12.81 2.96
C VAL A 177 -7.54 -13.14 1.96
N VAL A 178 -7.90 -12.18 1.13
CA VAL A 178 -8.79 -12.36 -0.02
C VAL A 178 -8.04 -11.99 -1.29
N ARG A 179 -7.84 -12.97 -2.14
CA ARG A 179 -7.18 -12.74 -3.44
C ARG A 179 -8.17 -12.16 -4.43
N GLY A 180 -7.75 -11.12 -5.10
CA GLY A 180 -8.54 -10.42 -6.10
C GLY A 180 -7.70 -9.97 -7.29
N VAL A 181 -8.32 -9.17 -8.10
CA VAL A 181 -7.71 -8.50 -9.25
C VAL A 181 -8.10 -7.04 -9.16
N TRP A 182 -7.13 -6.18 -9.34
CA TRP A 182 -7.39 -4.76 -9.53
C TRP A 182 -7.51 -4.49 -11.02
N GLU A 183 -8.68 -4.01 -11.42
CA GLU A 183 -8.99 -3.68 -12.81
C GLU A 183 -8.78 -2.17 -13.05
N SER A 184 -8.10 -1.83 -14.10
CA SER A 184 -7.96 -0.47 -14.59
C SER A 184 -8.21 -0.41 -16.08
N ALA A 185 -8.30 0.80 -16.64
CA ALA A 185 -8.42 0.98 -18.09
C ALA A 185 -7.21 0.43 -18.88
N ASP A 186 -6.06 0.23 -18.20
CA ASP A 186 -4.80 -0.18 -18.82
C ASP A 186 -4.50 -1.67 -18.60
N GLY A 187 -5.36 -2.40 -17.86
CA GLY A 187 -5.20 -3.83 -17.62
C GLY A 187 -5.58 -4.28 -16.21
N GLU A 188 -5.31 -5.55 -15.95
CA GLU A 188 -5.59 -6.22 -14.69
C GLU A 188 -4.30 -6.55 -13.93
N LEU A 189 -4.29 -6.33 -12.63
CA LEU A 189 -3.20 -6.72 -11.75
C LEU A 189 -3.65 -7.63 -10.62
N PRO A 190 -2.82 -8.60 -10.18
CA PRO A 190 -3.05 -9.30 -8.92
C PRO A 190 -3.14 -8.28 -7.78
N PHE A 191 -4.19 -8.40 -6.99
CA PHE A 191 -4.42 -7.54 -5.85
C PHE A 191 -4.98 -8.35 -4.69
N ASN A 192 -4.33 -8.31 -3.54
CA ASN A 192 -4.73 -9.04 -2.35
C ASN A 192 -5.23 -8.04 -1.31
N TYR A 193 -6.39 -8.35 -0.72
CA TYR A 193 -6.89 -7.63 0.44
C TYR A 193 -6.50 -8.41 1.70
N TYR A 194 -6.03 -7.72 2.72
CA TYR A 194 -5.56 -8.33 3.96
C TYR A 194 -6.37 -7.84 5.14
N SER A 195 -6.83 -8.73 6.03
CA SER A 195 -7.52 -8.28 7.23
C SER A 195 -6.56 -7.56 8.19
N TYR A 196 -7.07 -6.57 8.91
CA TYR A 196 -6.31 -5.80 9.89
C TYR A 196 -5.51 -6.66 10.87
N PHE A 197 -6.13 -7.71 11.40
CA PHE A 197 -5.48 -8.59 12.38
C PHE A 197 -4.41 -9.48 11.75
N TYR A 198 -4.62 -9.92 10.50
CA TYR A 198 -3.61 -10.66 9.75
C TYR A 198 -2.35 -9.81 9.54
N VAL A 199 -2.51 -8.57 9.07
CA VAL A 199 -1.40 -7.63 8.85
C VAL A 199 -0.62 -7.40 10.14
N LYS A 200 -1.30 -7.10 11.26
CA LYS A 200 -0.64 -6.92 12.58
C LYS A 200 0.12 -8.16 13.02
N SER A 201 -0.45 -9.33 12.82
CA SER A 201 0.20 -10.59 13.17
C SER A 201 1.43 -10.87 12.30
N ALA A 202 1.34 -10.61 11.00
CA ALA A 202 2.44 -10.78 10.05
C ALA A 202 3.60 -9.79 10.33
N LEU A 203 3.29 -8.52 10.61
CA LEU A 203 4.28 -7.53 11.05
C LEU A 203 5.02 -7.99 12.29
N ARG A 204 4.29 -8.46 13.32
CA ARG A 204 4.89 -8.95 14.56
C ARG A 204 5.81 -10.16 14.32
N ARG A 205 5.41 -11.12 13.47
CA ARG A 205 6.25 -12.26 13.09
C ARG A 205 7.54 -11.84 12.39
N ALA A 206 7.51 -10.72 11.67
CA ALA A 206 8.69 -10.13 11.04
C ALA A 206 9.57 -9.28 11.98
N GLY A 207 9.23 -9.19 13.29
CA GLY A 207 9.94 -8.35 14.26
C GLY A 207 9.60 -6.86 14.15
N LEU A 208 8.41 -6.55 13.63
CA LEU A 208 7.88 -5.18 13.49
C LEU A 208 6.66 -5.01 14.41
N GLU A 209 6.80 -4.21 15.46
CA GLU A 209 5.71 -3.93 16.40
C GLU A 209 4.92 -2.69 15.95
N VAL A 210 3.60 -2.84 15.79
CA VAL A 210 2.73 -1.75 15.36
C VAL A 210 2.59 -0.73 16.47
N VAL A 211 3.09 0.49 16.23
CA VAL A 211 3.04 1.63 17.16
C VAL A 211 1.92 2.60 16.84
N ASP A 212 1.45 2.64 15.60
CA ASP A 212 0.27 3.41 15.17
C ASP A 212 -0.44 2.69 14.01
N ALA A 213 -1.77 2.81 13.95
CA ALA A 213 -2.58 2.31 12.85
C ALA A 213 -3.70 3.31 12.58
N ARG A 214 -3.67 3.91 11.40
CA ARG A 214 -4.59 4.99 11.05
C ARG A 214 -5.55 4.57 9.96
N PRO A 215 -6.85 4.67 10.23
CA PRO A 215 -7.88 4.40 9.23
C PRO A 215 -7.87 5.47 8.16
N ILE A 216 -8.11 5.05 6.92
CA ILE A 216 -8.47 5.93 5.81
C ILE A 216 -9.74 5.35 5.21
N TYR A 217 -10.74 6.23 5.00
CA TYR A 217 -12.04 5.87 4.46
C TYR A 217 -12.84 4.90 5.34
N LEU A 218 -13.21 5.38 6.52
CA LEU A 218 -14.29 4.79 7.32
C LEU A 218 -15.65 5.21 6.74
N VAL A 219 -15.90 4.88 5.49
CA VAL A 219 -17.13 5.24 4.79
C VAL A 219 -18.02 4.01 4.68
N PRO A 220 -19.31 4.10 5.04
CA PRO A 220 -20.24 3.01 4.73
C PRO A 220 -20.30 2.83 3.21
N PRO A 221 -20.52 1.59 2.74
CA PRO A 221 -20.57 1.29 1.32
C PRO A 221 -21.71 2.09 0.68
N LEU A 222 -21.35 3.00 -0.17
CA LEU A 222 -22.27 3.74 -1.00
C LEU A 222 -21.95 3.41 -2.46
N PRO A 223 -22.96 3.14 -3.30
CA PRO A 223 -22.73 2.94 -4.71
C PRO A 223 -21.84 4.03 -5.27
N SER A 224 -20.85 3.67 -6.08
CA SER A 224 -19.83 4.59 -6.61
C SER A 224 -20.40 5.88 -7.22
N ARG A 225 -21.61 5.80 -7.80
CA ARG A 225 -22.36 6.96 -8.33
C ARG A 225 -22.79 7.95 -7.24
N LEU A 226 -23.01 7.51 -5.98
CA LEU A 226 -23.34 8.37 -4.85
C LEU A 226 -22.09 8.90 -4.15
N LEU A 227 -20.98 8.14 -4.20
CA LEU A 227 -19.66 8.56 -3.71
C LEU A 227 -19.09 9.76 -4.49
N GLN A 228 -19.45 9.91 -5.76
CA GLN A 228 -19.00 11.05 -6.59
C GLN A 228 -19.66 12.39 -6.22
N ARG A 229 -20.74 12.41 -5.44
CA ARG A 229 -21.35 13.65 -4.96
C ARG A 229 -20.56 14.23 -3.80
N ARG A 230 -19.73 15.21 -4.09
CA ARG A 230 -18.71 15.90 -3.25
C ARG A 230 -19.11 16.27 -1.82
N PHE A 231 -20.40 16.39 -1.50
CA PHE A 231 -20.85 16.99 -0.26
C PHE A 231 -20.88 16.03 0.95
N ARG A 232 -21.07 14.73 0.74
CA ARG A 232 -21.30 13.78 1.84
C ARG A 232 -20.01 13.18 2.41
N LEU A 233 -18.94 13.14 1.65
CA LEU A 233 -17.71 12.47 2.04
C LEU A 233 -16.85 13.26 3.03
N LYS A 234 -16.90 14.60 3.00
CA LYS A 234 -16.22 15.43 4.00
C LYS A 234 -16.72 15.18 5.44
N ALA A 235 -18.00 14.84 5.60
CA ALA A 235 -18.56 14.51 6.92
C ALA A 235 -17.95 13.23 7.48
N PHE A 236 -17.56 12.28 6.64
CA PHE A 236 -16.97 11.00 7.05
C PHE A 236 -15.47 11.09 7.34
N GLU A 237 -14.74 12.09 6.81
CA GLU A 237 -13.33 12.29 7.14
C GLU A 237 -13.07 12.44 8.65
N LYS A 238 -14.06 12.92 9.41
CA LYS A 238 -13.98 13.04 10.87
C LYS A 238 -13.89 11.68 11.58
N PHE A 239 -14.48 10.63 11.00
CA PHE A 239 -14.43 9.28 11.58
C PHE A 239 -13.04 8.64 11.44
N ASP A 240 -12.20 9.09 10.49
CA ASP A 240 -10.83 8.63 10.38
C ASP A 240 -9.95 9.08 11.56
N LEU A 241 -10.41 10.01 12.39
CA LEU A 241 -9.77 10.34 13.67
C LEU A 241 -9.94 9.24 14.72
N LEU A 242 -10.92 8.36 14.54
CA LEU A 242 -11.22 7.26 15.46
C LEU A 242 -10.33 6.05 15.16
N ARG A 243 -9.09 6.09 15.62
CA ARG A 243 -8.09 5.00 15.42
C ARG A 243 -8.59 3.61 15.83
N ARG A 244 -9.51 3.54 16.81
CA ARG A 244 -10.14 2.28 17.25
C ARG A 244 -10.96 1.60 16.15
N LEU A 245 -11.39 2.36 15.14
CA LEU A 245 -12.15 1.85 13.99
C LEU A 245 -11.25 1.44 12.79
N ALA A 246 -9.95 1.50 12.94
CA ALA A 246 -9.02 1.05 11.88
C ALA A 246 -9.32 -0.36 11.33
N PRO A 247 -9.80 -1.34 12.13
CA PRO A 247 -10.20 -2.65 11.60
C PRO A 247 -11.34 -2.62 10.58
N LEU A 248 -12.11 -1.54 10.49
CA LEU A 248 -13.27 -1.38 9.60
C LEU A 248 -13.01 -0.41 8.44
N ALA A 249 -11.83 0.20 8.38
CA ALA A 249 -11.47 1.14 7.31
C ALA A 249 -11.13 0.41 6.01
N THR A 250 -11.38 1.06 4.88
CA THR A 250 -11.05 0.54 3.55
C THR A 250 -9.54 0.38 3.38
N THR A 251 -8.79 1.40 3.80
CA THR A 251 -7.32 1.38 3.82
C THR A 251 -6.82 1.68 5.23
N VAL A 252 -5.79 1.00 5.67
CA VAL A 252 -5.13 1.27 6.96
C VAL A 252 -3.67 1.61 6.73
N VAL A 253 -3.22 2.73 7.31
CA VAL A 253 -1.78 3.06 7.36
C VAL A 253 -1.20 2.49 8.63
N TYR A 254 -0.30 1.53 8.48
CA TYR A 254 0.44 0.94 9.59
C TYR A 254 1.77 1.66 9.76
N VAL A 255 2.06 2.01 11.01
CA VAL A 255 3.39 2.43 11.44
C VAL A 255 3.89 1.41 12.44
N ALA A 256 5.00 0.75 12.14
CA ALA A 256 5.57 -0.27 13.01
C ALA A 256 7.04 0.00 13.27
N ALA A 257 7.50 -0.27 14.49
CA ALA A 257 8.90 -0.13 14.88
C ALA A 257 9.59 -1.50 14.87
N LYS A 258 10.82 -1.55 14.38
CA LYS A 258 11.67 -2.75 14.48
C LYS A 258 12.15 -2.92 15.92
N VAL A 259 11.81 -4.04 16.53
CA VAL A 259 12.23 -4.44 17.89
C VAL A 259 13.60 -5.13 17.92
#